data_2cd40ff71b77efa6b7f577fcdb71fce9
#
_entry.id   2cd40ff71b77efa6b7f577fcdb71fce9
#
_cell.length_a   1.000
_cell.length_b   1.000
_cell.length_c   1.000
_cell.angle_alpha   90.00
_cell.angle_beta   90.00
_cell.angle_gamma   90.00
#
_symmetry.space_group_name_H-M   'P 1'
#
loop_
_entity.id
_entity.type
_entity.pdbx_description
1 polymer ?
#
loop_
_entity_poly.entity_id
_entity_poly.type
_entity_poly.pdbx_seq_one_letter_code
_entity_poly.pdbx_strand_id
1 'polypeptide(L)'
;GNANEDETLIRAGIDQASALICAMPEDADNLFTVLSARQLNKNLKIISRASVDTSFRKLKLAGADNVILPDKIGGDHMASLVVMPDLVEFLDNLSVSGQDNVNVREILYEHVCPDNIDKTIPINSHQFGHLARFVVSL
;
A
#
# COMPACT_ATOMS: atom_id res chain seq x y z
N GLY A 1 4.52 16.76 23.13
CA GLY A 1 5.94 16.92 22.82
C GLY A 1 6.15 17.02 21.32
N ASN A 2 7.32 17.41 20.89
CA ASN A 2 7.71 17.49 19.50
C ASN A 2 8.34 16.15 19.08
N ALA A 3 7.86 15.51 18.03
CA ALA A 3 8.35 14.21 17.56
C ALA A 3 9.79 14.28 16.98
N ASN A 4 10.29 15.49 16.70
CA ASN A 4 11.66 15.71 16.23
C ASN A 4 12.69 15.67 17.37
N GLU A 5 12.24 15.56 18.63
CA GLU A 5 13.09 15.50 19.82
C GLU A 5 13.23 14.06 20.30
N ASP A 6 14.47 13.59 20.45
CA ASP A 6 14.75 12.22 20.90
C ASP A 6 14.13 11.92 22.28
N GLU A 7 14.15 12.89 23.19
CA GLU A 7 13.53 12.75 24.51
C GLU A 7 12.02 12.47 24.42
N THR A 8 11.34 13.08 23.45
CA THR A 8 9.91 12.85 23.23
C THR A 8 9.66 11.43 22.72
N LEU A 9 10.50 10.92 21.83
CA LEU A 9 10.42 9.55 21.33
C LEU A 9 10.72 8.53 22.42
N ILE A 10 11.74 8.78 23.24
CA ILE A 10 12.08 7.92 24.38
C ILE A 10 10.95 7.87 25.39
N ARG A 11 10.37 9.02 25.75
CA ARG A 11 9.21 9.08 26.65
C ARG A 11 7.97 8.39 26.09
N ALA A 12 7.85 8.32 24.76
CA ALA A 12 6.80 7.58 24.08
C ALA A 12 7.05 6.05 24.04
N GLY A 13 8.22 5.58 24.51
CA GLY A 13 8.56 4.17 24.54
C GLY A 13 9.04 3.62 23.21
N ILE A 14 9.74 4.43 22.40
CA ILE A 14 10.23 4.04 21.07
C ILE A 14 11.16 2.82 21.12
N ASP A 15 11.90 2.64 22.19
CA ASP A 15 12.81 1.53 22.44
C ASP A 15 12.10 0.17 22.50
N GLN A 16 10.84 0.16 22.96
CA GLN A 16 10.01 -1.05 23.09
C GLN A 16 8.92 -1.13 22.01
N ALA A 17 8.79 -0.11 21.15
CA ALA A 17 7.79 -0.09 20.10
C ALA A 17 8.12 -1.11 18.99
N SER A 18 7.10 -1.75 18.46
CA SER A 18 7.21 -2.65 17.31
C SER A 18 7.03 -1.90 15.98
N ALA A 19 6.30 -0.79 15.99
CA ALA A 19 6.04 0.01 14.79
C ALA A 19 5.91 1.50 15.12
N LEU A 20 6.28 2.35 14.14
CA LEU A 20 6.11 3.79 14.13
C LEU A 20 5.49 4.23 12.81
N ILE A 21 4.50 5.10 12.87
CA ILE A 21 3.91 5.76 11.70
C ILE A 21 4.20 7.25 11.77
N CYS A 22 4.96 7.77 10.82
CA CYS A 22 5.22 9.21 10.65
C CYS A 22 4.29 9.78 9.60
N ALA A 23 3.34 10.62 10.01
CA ALA A 23 2.31 11.18 9.14
C ALA A 23 2.15 12.70 9.32
N MET A 24 3.25 13.39 9.64
CA MET A 24 3.26 14.85 9.79
C MET A 24 3.10 15.53 8.42
N PRO A 25 2.55 16.74 8.39
CA PRO A 25 2.36 17.50 7.14
C PRO A 25 3.67 17.75 6.39
N GLU A 26 4.73 18.08 7.13
CA GLU A 26 6.02 18.45 6.57
C GLU A 26 6.94 17.22 6.41
N ASP A 27 7.46 17.03 5.19
CA ASP A 27 8.35 15.91 4.88
C ASP A 27 9.69 15.97 5.66
N ALA A 28 10.15 17.18 5.99
CA ALA A 28 11.35 17.37 6.79
C ALA A 28 11.17 16.84 8.20
N ASP A 29 10.03 17.09 8.83
CA ASP A 29 9.70 16.57 10.17
C ASP A 29 9.62 15.05 10.18
N ASN A 30 8.96 14.48 9.16
CA ASN A 30 8.95 13.03 8.98
C ASN A 30 10.37 12.46 8.85
N LEU A 31 11.24 13.13 8.09
CA LEU A 31 12.62 12.70 7.86
C LEU A 31 13.44 12.70 9.17
N PHE A 32 13.37 13.76 9.95
CA PHE A 32 14.07 13.86 11.24
C PHE A 32 13.57 12.79 12.20
N THR A 33 12.25 12.64 12.32
CA THR A 33 11.65 11.62 13.18
C THR A 33 12.07 10.20 12.78
N VAL A 34 12.11 9.88 11.48
CA VAL A 34 12.56 8.57 10.97
C VAL A 34 14.03 8.33 11.33
N LEU A 35 14.90 9.34 11.15
CA LEU A 35 16.32 9.23 11.49
C LEU A 35 16.52 8.95 12.99
N SER A 36 15.91 9.76 13.88
CA SER A 36 15.99 9.58 15.32
C SER A 36 15.42 8.24 15.75
N ALA A 37 14.24 7.87 15.25
CA ALA A 37 13.61 6.60 15.60
C ALA A 37 14.45 5.39 15.20
N ARG A 38 15.06 5.40 14.02
CA ARG A 38 15.95 4.32 13.56
C ARG A 38 17.24 4.22 14.36
N GLN A 39 17.76 5.35 14.84
CA GLN A 39 18.93 5.35 15.74
C GLN A 39 18.59 4.78 17.11
N LEU A 40 17.42 5.13 17.66
CA LEU A 40 16.97 4.68 18.98
C LEU A 40 16.52 3.20 18.97
N ASN A 41 15.87 2.75 17.88
CA ASN A 41 15.41 1.36 17.75
C ASN A 41 15.67 0.82 16.35
N LYS A 42 16.70 -0.02 16.20
CA LYS A 42 17.09 -0.61 14.90
C LYS A 42 16.10 -1.59 14.32
N ASN A 43 15.28 -2.22 15.17
CA ASN A 43 14.31 -3.26 14.77
C ASN A 43 12.91 -2.71 14.55
N LEU A 44 12.72 -1.40 14.74
CA LEU A 44 11.43 -0.74 14.60
C LEU A 44 10.91 -0.81 13.16
N LYS A 45 9.66 -1.20 12.97
CA LYS A 45 8.98 -1.08 11.69
C LYS A 45 8.54 0.37 11.47
N ILE A 46 9.14 1.07 10.51
CA ILE A 46 8.87 2.49 10.27
C ILE A 46 8.11 2.67 8.96
N ILE A 47 6.93 3.28 9.05
CA ILE A 47 6.11 3.69 7.90
C ILE A 47 6.06 5.21 7.90
N SER A 48 6.34 5.85 6.78
CA SER A 48 6.33 7.31 6.70
C SER A 48 5.48 7.81 5.53
N ARG A 49 4.86 8.97 5.73
CA ARG A 49 4.26 9.75 4.66
C ARG A 49 5.34 10.57 3.96
N ALA A 50 5.20 10.74 2.65
CA ALA A 50 5.90 11.73 1.84
C ALA A 50 4.91 12.50 0.97
N SER A 51 5.20 13.76 0.70
CA SER A 51 4.38 14.60 -0.19
C SER A 51 4.92 14.59 -1.62
N VAL A 52 6.22 14.35 -1.82
CA VAL A 52 6.87 14.36 -3.13
C VAL A 52 7.86 13.20 -3.30
N ASP A 53 8.14 12.81 -4.55
CA ASP A 53 9.04 11.71 -4.89
C ASP A 53 10.48 11.89 -4.39
N THR A 54 10.95 13.14 -4.29
CA THR A 54 12.29 13.43 -3.75
C THR A 54 12.37 13.10 -2.25
N SER A 55 11.33 13.41 -1.49
CA SER A 55 11.22 13.07 -0.07
C SER A 55 11.04 11.57 0.14
N PHE A 56 10.30 10.89 -0.73
CA PHE A 56 10.18 9.43 -0.72
C PHE A 56 11.56 8.74 -0.69
N ARG A 57 12.46 9.14 -1.60
CA ARG A 57 13.80 8.55 -1.66
C ARG A 57 14.62 8.84 -0.41
N LYS A 58 14.54 10.07 0.11
CA LYS A 58 15.27 10.47 1.33
C LYS A 58 14.78 9.69 2.55
N LEU A 59 13.47 9.54 2.72
CA LEU A 59 12.86 8.78 3.82
C LEU A 59 13.25 7.29 3.76
N LYS A 60 13.31 6.71 2.56
CA LYS A 60 13.82 5.34 2.37
C LYS A 60 15.29 5.22 2.81
N LEU A 61 16.14 6.16 2.41
CA LEU A 61 17.56 6.20 2.81
C LEU A 61 17.73 6.45 4.31
N ALA A 62 16.85 7.22 4.92
CA ALA A 62 16.85 7.48 6.37
C ALA A 62 16.46 6.25 7.21
N GLY A 63 15.94 5.20 6.58
CA GLY A 63 15.60 3.95 7.24
C GLY A 63 14.11 3.67 7.40
N ALA A 64 13.23 4.37 6.67
CA ALA A 64 11.82 4.00 6.62
C ALA A 64 11.64 2.68 5.85
N ASP A 65 10.96 1.70 6.45
CA ASP A 65 10.65 0.42 5.79
C ASP A 65 9.64 0.60 4.67
N ASN A 66 8.64 1.45 4.89
CA ASN A 66 7.68 1.83 3.87
C ASN A 66 7.49 3.34 3.85
N VAL A 67 7.31 3.88 2.65
CA VAL A 67 6.96 5.29 2.44
C VAL A 67 5.73 5.34 1.54
N ILE A 68 4.78 6.18 1.89
CA ILE A 68 3.50 6.33 1.19
C ILE A 68 3.40 7.77 0.68
N LEU A 69 2.95 7.93 -0.57
CA LEU A 69 2.56 9.20 -1.18
C LEU A 69 1.02 9.22 -1.30
N PRO A 70 0.29 9.75 -0.30
CA PRO A 70 -1.18 9.69 -0.29
C PRO A 70 -1.81 10.36 -1.49
N ASP A 71 -1.28 11.51 -1.91
CA ASP A 71 -1.82 12.27 -3.03
C ASP A 71 -1.70 11.49 -4.35
N LYS A 72 -0.61 10.74 -4.54
CA LYS A 72 -0.43 9.87 -5.69
C LYS A 72 -1.42 8.71 -5.68
N ILE A 73 -1.54 8.02 -4.54
CA ILE A 73 -2.49 6.91 -4.37
C ILE A 73 -3.93 7.40 -4.61
N GLY A 74 -4.29 8.53 -4.01
CA GLY A 74 -5.61 9.13 -4.21
C GLY A 74 -5.86 9.55 -5.65
N GLY A 75 -4.85 10.13 -6.32
CA GLY A 75 -4.93 10.49 -7.73
C GLY A 75 -5.10 9.29 -8.65
N ASP A 76 -4.31 8.23 -8.45
CA ASP A 76 -4.41 6.98 -9.20
C ASP A 76 -5.78 6.32 -8.99
N HIS A 77 -6.29 6.33 -7.75
CA HIS A 77 -7.60 5.80 -7.43
C HIS A 77 -8.73 6.59 -8.12
N MET A 78 -8.68 7.93 -8.06
CA MET A 78 -9.65 8.78 -8.77
C MET A 78 -9.63 8.55 -10.27
N ALA A 79 -8.46 8.40 -10.89
CA ALA A 79 -8.33 8.07 -12.30
C ALA A 79 -8.94 6.70 -12.62
N SER A 80 -8.73 5.71 -11.76
CA SER A 80 -9.29 4.36 -11.91
C SER A 80 -10.82 4.36 -11.87
N LEU A 81 -11.43 5.18 -11.02
CA LEU A 81 -12.89 5.35 -10.95
C LEU A 81 -13.48 5.90 -12.25
N VAL A 82 -12.72 6.70 -13.01
CA VAL A 82 -13.16 7.20 -14.32
C VAL A 82 -13.05 6.13 -15.41
N VAL A 83 -11.97 5.33 -15.36
CA VAL A 83 -11.64 4.37 -16.44
C VAL A 83 -12.33 3.03 -16.24
N MET A 84 -12.40 2.54 -15.00
CA MET A 84 -12.92 1.20 -14.66
C MET A 84 -13.69 1.23 -13.33
N PRO A 85 -14.83 1.95 -13.26
CA PRO A 85 -15.58 2.13 -12.00
C PRO A 85 -16.02 0.79 -11.38
N ASP A 86 -16.53 -0.14 -12.20
CA ASP A 86 -17.05 -1.43 -11.72
C ASP A 86 -15.95 -2.30 -11.08
N LEU A 87 -14.72 -2.23 -11.60
CA LEU A 87 -13.57 -2.97 -11.03
C LEU A 87 -13.15 -2.36 -9.69
N VAL A 88 -13.14 -1.04 -9.59
CA VAL A 88 -12.78 -0.35 -8.34
C VAL A 88 -13.81 -0.66 -7.26
N GLU A 89 -15.11 -0.57 -7.56
CA GLU A 89 -16.19 -0.91 -6.64
C GLU A 89 -16.08 -2.38 -6.17
N PHE A 90 -15.75 -3.30 -7.08
CA PHE A 90 -15.54 -4.71 -6.74
C PHE A 90 -14.37 -4.88 -5.76
N LEU A 91 -13.22 -4.25 -6.02
CA LEU A 91 -12.04 -4.35 -5.16
C LEU A 91 -12.26 -3.71 -3.79
N ASP A 92 -12.95 -2.58 -3.73
CA ASP A 92 -13.30 -1.91 -2.47
C ASP A 92 -14.22 -2.80 -1.62
N ASN A 93 -15.22 -3.43 -2.24
CA ASN A 93 -16.10 -4.37 -1.55
C ASN A 93 -15.36 -5.60 -1.00
N LEU A 94 -14.34 -6.10 -1.72
CA LEU A 94 -13.48 -7.18 -1.22
C LEU A 94 -12.64 -6.75 -0.02
N SER A 95 -12.16 -5.51 -0.01
CA SER A 95 -11.31 -4.98 1.07
C SER A 95 -12.09 -4.71 2.36
N VAL A 96 -13.37 -4.36 2.27
CA VAL A 96 -14.24 -4.04 3.42
C VAL A 96 -14.78 -5.31 4.08
N SER A 97 -14.92 -6.42 3.35
CA SER A 97 -15.44 -7.69 3.86
C SER A 97 -14.42 -8.50 4.69
N GLY A 98 -13.54 -7.86 5.42
CA GLY A 98 -12.37 -8.38 6.16
C GLY A 98 -12.59 -9.52 7.18
N GLN A 99 -13.64 -10.32 7.09
CA GLN A 99 -13.82 -11.54 7.89
C GLN A 99 -13.66 -12.84 7.08
N ASP A 100 -13.67 -12.79 5.77
CA ASP A 100 -13.40 -13.95 4.93
C ASP A 100 -12.06 -13.77 4.24
N ASN A 101 -11.14 -14.72 4.39
CA ASN A 101 -9.84 -14.74 3.72
C ASN A 101 -10.05 -14.90 2.21
N VAL A 102 -10.30 -13.79 1.52
CA VAL A 102 -10.32 -13.78 0.06
C VAL A 102 -8.88 -13.79 -0.44
N ASN A 103 -8.40 -14.95 -0.86
CA ASN A 103 -7.11 -15.11 -1.51
C ASN A 103 -7.24 -14.70 -2.98
N VAL A 104 -6.86 -13.46 -3.28
CA VAL A 104 -6.78 -12.98 -4.65
C VAL A 104 -5.46 -13.47 -5.25
N ARG A 105 -5.51 -14.35 -6.25
CA ARG A 105 -4.34 -14.82 -7.00
C ARG A 105 -4.44 -14.39 -8.46
N GLU A 106 -3.34 -13.87 -8.97
CA GLU A 106 -3.20 -13.64 -10.40
C GLU A 106 -2.86 -14.99 -11.09
N ILE A 107 -3.69 -15.43 -12.01
CA ILE A 107 -3.47 -16.65 -12.80
C ILE A 107 -3.33 -16.25 -14.26
N LEU A 108 -2.24 -16.66 -14.90
CA LEU A 108 -2.09 -16.54 -16.36
C LEU A 108 -3.07 -17.50 -17.05
N TYR A 109 -3.92 -16.99 -17.91
CA TYR A 109 -4.97 -17.73 -18.62
C TYR A 109 -4.44 -18.95 -19.38
N GLU A 110 -3.19 -18.92 -19.85
CA GLU A 110 -2.55 -20.02 -20.57
C GLU A 110 -2.43 -21.33 -19.77
N HIS A 111 -2.59 -21.25 -18.42
CA HIS A 111 -2.49 -22.40 -17.53
C HIS A 111 -3.85 -22.90 -17.02
N VAL A 112 -4.94 -22.27 -17.42
CA VAL A 112 -6.30 -22.71 -17.06
C VAL A 112 -6.81 -23.61 -18.18
N CYS A 113 -7.00 -24.92 -17.88
CA CYS A 113 -7.58 -25.85 -18.84
C CYS A 113 -8.94 -25.35 -19.33
N PRO A 114 -9.16 -25.24 -20.65
CA PRO A 114 -10.42 -24.70 -21.20
C PRO A 114 -11.69 -25.49 -20.83
N ASP A 115 -11.54 -26.72 -20.39
CA ASP A 115 -12.64 -27.63 -20.10
C ASP A 115 -13.30 -27.40 -18.72
N ASN A 116 -12.71 -26.57 -17.85
CA ASN A 116 -13.20 -26.29 -16.49
C ASN A 116 -13.69 -24.84 -16.28
N ILE A 117 -13.87 -24.09 -17.35
CA ILE A 117 -14.45 -22.74 -17.24
C ILE A 117 -15.96 -22.91 -17.15
N ASP A 118 -16.52 -22.63 -15.97
CA ASP A 118 -17.96 -22.51 -15.80
C ASP A 118 -18.49 -21.43 -16.75
N LYS A 119 -19.43 -21.80 -17.62
CA LYS A 119 -19.99 -20.96 -18.70
C LYS A 119 -20.77 -19.75 -18.21
N THR A 120 -20.78 -19.48 -16.91
CA THR A 120 -21.58 -18.42 -16.28
C THR A 120 -20.91 -17.05 -16.23
N ILE A 121 -19.61 -16.93 -16.60
CA ILE A 121 -18.96 -15.62 -16.68
C ILE A 121 -18.89 -15.18 -18.14
N PRO A 122 -19.68 -14.18 -18.58
CA PRO A 122 -19.61 -13.65 -19.93
C PRO A 122 -18.33 -12.79 -20.06
N ILE A 123 -17.25 -13.43 -20.48
CA ILE A 123 -15.99 -12.75 -20.74
C ILE A 123 -16.07 -12.17 -22.16
N ASN A 124 -16.13 -10.86 -22.26
CA ASN A 124 -16.07 -10.18 -23.53
C ASN A 124 -14.61 -10.10 -23.99
N SER A 125 -14.18 -11.12 -24.75
CA SER A 125 -12.81 -11.32 -25.22
C SER A 125 -12.23 -10.19 -26.10
N HIS A 126 -13.04 -9.24 -26.50
CA HIS A 126 -12.63 -8.11 -27.35
C HIS A 126 -12.01 -6.93 -26.60
N GLN A 127 -12.13 -6.85 -25.28
CA GLN A 127 -11.59 -5.74 -24.47
C GLN A 127 -10.19 -5.98 -23.92
N PHE A 128 -9.75 -7.22 -23.87
CA PHE A 128 -8.41 -7.56 -23.34
C PHE A 128 -7.62 -8.28 -24.44
N GLY A 129 -6.57 -7.63 -24.92
CA GLY A 129 -5.63 -8.25 -25.86
C GLY A 129 -5.09 -9.58 -25.31
N HIS A 130 -4.24 -10.26 -26.04
CA HIS A 130 -3.76 -11.65 -25.84
C HIS A 130 -3.27 -12.04 -24.41
N LEU A 131 -3.40 -11.19 -23.40
CA LEU A 131 -3.08 -11.41 -22.00
C LEU A 131 -4.27 -11.02 -21.13
N ALA A 132 -5.24 -11.92 -20.99
CA ALA A 132 -6.28 -11.77 -19.98
C ALA A 132 -5.74 -12.24 -18.63
N ARG A 133 -5.72 -11.35 -17.63
CA ARG A 133 -5.38 -11.66 -16.25
C ARG A 133 -6.67 -11.69 -15.45
N PHE A 134 -6.92 -12.79 -14.77
CA PHE A 134 -8.10 -12.95 -13.93
C PHE A 134 -7.71 -13.07 -12.48
N VAL A 135 -8.53 -12.48 -11.65
CA VAL A 135 -8.49 -12.66 -10.21
C VAL A 135 -9.59 -13.65 -9.86
N VAL A 136 -9.22 -14.80 -9.33
CA VAL A 136 -10.16 -15.84 -8.89
C VAL A 136 -10.12 -15.91 -7.38
N SER A 137 -11.28 -15.71 -6.75
CA SER A 137 -11.50 -15.98 -5.33
C SER A 137 -11.93 -17.44 -5.17
N LEU A 138 -11.22 -18.15 -4.33
CA LEU A 138 -11.62 -19.46 -3.80
C LEU A 138 -11.85 -19.35 -2.30
#